data_ff47fab9b07f4f8bc1b4e34f9bf82014
#
_entry.id   ff47fab9b07f4f8bc1b4e34f9bf82014
#
_cell.length_a   1.000
_cell.length_b   1.000
_cell.length_c   1.000
_cell.angle_alpha   90.00
_cell.angle_beta   90.00
_cell.angle_gamma   90.00
#
_symmetry.space_group_name_H-M   'P 1'
#
loop_
_entity.id
_entity.type
_entity.pdbx_description
1 polymer ?
#
loop_
_entity_poly.entity_id
_entity_poly.type
_entity_poly.pdbx_seq_one_letter_code
_entity_poly.pdbx_strand_id
1 'polypeptide(L)'
;MRKVLLLAVVLLGVFAFFAFDLGRFLSLAYLKESQAGFAELYAQKPLQVVGTYFLIYVAATALSLPGATIITLAGGALFGLWWGTLIVSFASSIGATLAFLVSRYALRSSVEAKFGNRLTEINKGVEKEGAFYLFTLRLIPVVPFFVINLLMGLTKMKTVVFYAVSQIGMLAGTLVYVNAGTQLAQIDSLQGILSPALLGSFVLLGLFPLIARKIVSAVQKRKVYARWASVRPQTFDRNLIVIGAGAGGLVSAYIAATVKAKVTLVEAHKMGGDCLNYGCVPSKALIKSAKLAHQMRHASNYGLSDTTPTFSFKAVMQRIQDVIRAIEPHDSVERYTGLGVEVLQGYAKLINPWTVQIALNDGGTQTLTTRSVVIAAGAQPFVPPLPGLEEVGYVTSDTLWETFGQFDEIPQRLVVLGGGPIGCELAQSFARLGARVTQVEMASRIMIREDEEVSELAKASLEADGVRVLTSHKALRCERVDGAKTLVIEHAGAELRIAFDQLICAVGRSARLTGYGLEDLGIPTNRTVDTNEYLQTLYPNIYAAGDVAGPYQFTHVAAHQAWYAAVNALFGEWKMFKADYSVIPWATFIDPEVARVGLNEQEAKEKGIAVEVT
;
A
#
# COMPACT_ATOMS: atom_id res chain seq x y z
N MET A 1 -8.74 -18.54 -38.93
CA MET A 1 -8.04 -18.02 -40.10
C MET A 1 -7.56 -16.57 -39.97
N ARG A 2 -8.40 -15.55 -39.73
CA ARG A 2 -7.95 -14.13 -39.66
C ARG A 2 -6.87 -13.86 -38.60
N LYS A 3 -6.94 -14.46 -37.42
CA LYS A 3 -5.92 -14.30 -36.36
C LYS A 3 -4.56 -14.91 -36.72
N VAL A 4 -4.57 -16.06 -37.40
CA VAL A 4 -3.35 -16.76 -37.83
C VAL A 4 -2.68 -15.99 -38.95
N LEU A 5 -3.46 -15.43 -39.88
CA LEU A 5 -2.93 -14.61 -40.97
C LEU A 5 -2.28 -13.33 -40.43
N LEU A 6 -2.93 -12.65 -39.49
CA LEU A 6 -2.40 -11.43 -38.87
C LEU A 6 -1.11 -11.71 -38.10
N LEU A 7 -1.06 -12.82 -37.37
CA LEU A 7 0.12 -13.26 -36.63
C LEU A 7 1.27 -13.61 -37.60
N ALA A 8 0.96 -14.29 -38.70
CA ALA A 8 1.95 -14.63 -39.71
C ALA A 8 2.56 -13.38 -40.38
N VAL A 9 1.73 -12.36 -40.68
CA VAL A 9 2.21 -11.09 -41.22
C VAL A 9 3.11 -10.35 -40.24
N VAL A 10 2.74 -10.31 -38.97
CA VAL A 10 3.58 -9.69 -37.91
C VAL A 10 4.90 -10.42 -37.75
N LEU A 11 4.88 -11.75 -37.67
CA LEU A 11 6.09 -12.57 -37.53
C LEU A 11 6.99 -12.46 -38.78
N LEU A 12 6.41 -12.43 -39.97
CA LEU A 12 7.16 -12.24 -41.20
C LEU A 12 7.82 -10.84 -41.24
N GLY A 13 7.12 -9.81 -40.82
CA GLY A 13 7.66 -8.45 -40.71
C GLY A 13 8.80 -8.32 -39.70
N VAL A 14 8.66 -8.93 -38.53
CA VAL A 14 9.72 -8.99 -37.52
C VAL A 14 10.91 -9.80 -38.04
N PHE A 15 10.66 -10.96 -38.65
CA PHE A 15 11.72 -11.79 -39.23
C PHE A 15 12.48 -11.03 -40.33
N ALA A 16 11.77 -10.39 -41.26
CA ALA A 16 12.38 -9.58 -42.31
C ALA A 16 13.23 -8.44 -41.73
N PHE A 17 12.77 -7.78 -40.66
CA PHE A 17 13.54 -6.72 -40.01
C PHE A 17 14.91 -7.21 -39.51
N PHE A 18 14.95 -8.36 -38.87
CA PHE A 18 16.21 -8.93 -38.37
C PHE A 18 17.02 -9.66 -39.46
N ALA A 19 16.37 -10.39 -40.38
CA ALA A 19 17.05 -11.16 -41.40
C ALA A 19 17.76 -10.25 -42.43
N PHE A 20 17.20 -9.08 -42.70
CA PHE A 20 17.79 -8.09 -43.64
C PHE A 20 18.57 -6.98 -42.93
N ASP A 21 18.82 -7.12 -41.60
CA ASP A 21 19.52 -6.12 -40.80
C ASP A 21 18.99 -4.68 -41.02
N LEU A 22 17.68 -4.56 -41.09
CA LEU A 22 17.04 -3.25 -41.30
C LEU A 22 17.29 -2.27 -40.15
N GLY A 23 17.75 -2.76 -39.00
CA GLY A 23 18.15 -1.94 -37.84
C GLY A 23 19.27 -0.96 -38.16
N ARG A 24 20.19 -1.28 -39.10
CA ARG A 24 21.28 -0.39 -39.50
C ARG A 24 20.76 0.92 -40.12
N PHE A 25 19.63 0.87 -40.82
CA PHE A 25 18.99 2.05 -41.43
C PHE A 25 18.32 2.97 -40.38
N LEU A 26 18.09 2.45 -39.17
CA LEU A 26 17.54 3.17 -38.04
C LEU A 26 18.63 3.67 -37.08
N SER A 27 19.87 3.76 -37.54
CA SER A 27 21.00 4.28 -36.77
C SER A 27 21.23 5.77 -37.05
N LEU A 28 21.66 6.50 -36.01
CA LEU A 28 21.98 7.94 -36.13
C LEU A 28 23.15 8.17 -37.13
N ALA A 29 24.08 7.24 -37.21
CA ALA A 29 25.21 7.28 -38.13
C ALA A 29 24.73 7.25 -39.61
N TYR A 30 23.87 6.30 -39.93
CA TYR A 30 23.30 6.18 -41.27
C TYR A 30 22.49 7.42 -41.70
N LEU A 31 21.71 7.97 -40.76
CA LEU A 31 20.93 9.19 -41.00
C LEU A 31 21.82 10.38 -41.36
N LYS A 32 22.94 10.55 -40.66
CA LYS A 32 23.90 11.63 -40.95
C LYS A 32 24.60 11.43 -42.30
N GLU A 33 25.03 10.23 -42.60
CA GLU A 33 25.71 9.90 -43.87
C GLU A 33 24.80 10.10 -45.07
N SER A 34 23.51 9.78 -44.91
CA SER A 34 22.52 9.84 -45.98
C SER A 34 21.78 11.19 -46.07
N GLN A 35 22.06 12.14 -45.21
CA GLN A 35 21.28 13.40 -45.07
C GLN A 35 21.24 14.22 -46.39
N ALA A 36 22.39 14.40 -47.07
CA ALA A 36 22.45 15.14 -48.32
C ALA A 36 21.61 14.50 -49.43
N GLY A 37 21.70 13.17 -49.59
CA GLY A 37 20.91 12.43 -50.54
C GLY A 37 19.40 12.47 -50.28
N PHE A 38 19.00 12.42 -49.00
CA PHE A 38 17.60 12.56 -48.60
C PHE A 38 17.06 13.98 -48.88
N ALA A 39 17.85 15.02 -48.61
CA ALA A 39 17.46 16.41 -48.86
C ALA A 39 17.21 16.64 -50.37
N GLU A 40 18.10 16.14 -51.21
CA GLU A 40 17.94 16.22 -52.69
C GLU A 40 16.70 15.45 -53.17
N LEU A 41 16.49 14.22 -52.68
CA LEU A 41 15.32 13.43 -53.00
C LEU A 41 14.02 14.08 -52.54
N TYR A 42 14.04 14.70 -51.35
CA TYR A 42 12.89 15.46 -50.82
C TYR A 42 12.55 16.67 -51.69
N ALA A 43 13.57 17.41 -52.14
CA ALA A 43 13.37 18.54 -53.04
C ALA A 43 12.74 18.14 -54.37
N GLN A 44 13.14 16.97 -54.92
CA GLN A 44 12.63 16.47 -56.22
C GLN A 44 11.26 15.79 -56.10
N LYS A 45 11.01 15.00 -55.01
CA LYS A 45 9.81 14.16 -54.87
C LYS A 45 9.25 14.22 -53.44
N PRO A 46 8.76 15.37 -52.96
CA PRO A 46 8.38 15.56 -51.56
C PRO A 46 7.29 14.59 -51.06
N LEU A 47 6.25 14.36 -51.84
CA LEU A 47 5.15 13.46 -51.44
C LEU A 47 5.61 12.00 -51.35
N GLN A 48 6.53 11.56 -52.20
CA GLN A 48 7.05 10.20 -52.14
C GLN A 48 7.92 9.99 -50.87
N VAL A 49 8.78 10.95 -50.53
CA VAL A 49 9.63 10.87 -49.33
C VAL A 49 8.78 10.91 -48.09
N VAL A 50 7.83 11.84 -47.97
CA VAL A 50 6.90 11.91 -46.83
C VAL A 50 6.08 10.63 -46.69
N GLY A 51 5.52 10.12 -47.81
CA GLY A 51 4.71 8.90 -47.80
C GLY A 51 5.52 7.67 -47.36
N THR A 52 6.73 7.52 -47.91
CA THR A 52 7.64 6.41 -47.55
C THR A 52 8.03 6.47 -46.08
N TYR A 53 8.47 7.63 -45.59
CA TYR A 53 8.81 7.84 -44.19
C TYR A 53 7.61 7.52 -43.27
N PHE A 54 6.43 8.04 -43.62
CA PHE A 54 5.20 7.81 -42.86
C PHE A 54 4.87 6.31 -42.75
N LEU A 55 4.93 5.59 -43.88
CA LEU A 55 4.65 4.14 -43.89
C LEU A 55 5.68 3.34 -43.10
N ILE A 56 6.97 3.67 -43.23
CA ILE A 56 8.04 3.05 -42.41
C ILE A 56 7.79 3.28 -40.92
N TYR A 57 7.45 4.50 -40.53
CA TYR A 57 7.17 4.82 -39.14
C TYR A 57 5.97 4.04 -38.62
N VAL A 58 4.86 4.06 -39.35
CA VAL A 58 3.65 3.30 -38.99
C VAL A 58 3.96 1.80 -38.86
N ALA A 59 4.68 1.23 -39.83
CA ALA A 59 5.06 -0.19 -39.81
C ALA A 59 5.95 -0.53 -38.60
N ALA A 60 6.99 0.25 -38.34
CA ALA A 60 7.91 0.03 -37.22
C ALA A 60 7.17 0.09 -35.86
N THR A 61 6.29 1.06 -35.69
CA THR A 61 5.51 1.19 -34.45
C THR A 61 4.40 0.14 -34.33
N ALA A 62 3.73 -0.22 -35.41
CA ALA A 62 2.71 -1.27 -35.44
C ALA A 62 3.30 -2.65 -35.07
N LEU A 63 4.51 -2.93 -35.55
CA LEU A 63 5.27 -4.15 -35.21
C LEU A 63 5.98 -4.08 -33.86
N SER A 64 5.85 -2.96 -33.15
CA SER A 64 6.49 -2.73 -31.84
C SER A 64 8.02 -2.86 -31.89
N LEU A 65 8.65 -2.50 -33.00
CA LEU A 65 10.09 -2.54 -33.20
C LEU A 65 10.78 -1.45 -32.39
N PRO A 66 11.99 -1.70 -31.84
CA PRO A 66 12.80 -0.66 -31.22
C PRO A 66 13.27 0.34 -32.28
N GLY A 67 13.37 1.63 -31.89
CA GLY A 67 13.87 2.66 -32.84
C GLY A 67 12.93 3.84 -33.07
N ALA A 68 11.72 3.84 -32.52
CA ALA A 68 10.77 4.94 -32.67
C ALA A 68 11.37 6.32 -32.34
N THR A 69 12.25 6.41 -31.35
CA THR A 69 12.97 7.63 -31.00
C THR A 69 13.88 8.11 -32.14
N ILE A 70 14.62 7.19 -32.75
CA ILE A 70 15.55 7.51 -33.85
C ILE A 70 14.76 7.97 -35.07
N ILE A 71 13.66 7.27 -35.39
CA ILE A 71 12.79 7.67 -36.51
C ILE A 71 12.18 9.06 -36.26
N THR A 72 11.80 9.37 -34.99
CA THR A 72 11.30 10.70 -34.61
C THR A 72 12.35 11.79 -34.83
N LEU A 73 13.58 11.56 -34.37
CA LEU A 73 14.71 12.48 -34.62
C LEU A 73 14.97 12.68 -36.12
N ALA A 74 14.92 11.59 -36.89
CA ALA A 74 15.04 11.63 -38.33
C ALA A 74 13.94 12.48 -39.01
N GLY A 75 12.71 12.39 -38.51
CA GLY A 75 11.61 13.23 -38.99
C GLY A 75 11.86 14.72 -38.76
N GLY A 76 12.47 15.08 -37.62
CA GLY A 76 12.93 16.46 -37.35
C GLY A 76 14.05 16.89 -38.30
N ALA A 77 15.03 16.02 -38.50
CA ALA A 77 16.17 16.27 -39.38
C ALA A 77 15.75 16.46 -40.87
N LEU A 78 14.78 15.67 -41.34
CA LEU A 78 14.36 15.68 -42.75
C LEU A 78 13.31 16.76 -43.08
N PHE A 79 12.33 16.97 -42.20
CA PHE A 79 11.15 17.78 -42.46
C PHE A 79 11.08 19.08 -41.63
N GLY A 80 12.07 19.29 -40.79
CA GLY A 80 12.07 20.43 -39.86
C GLY A 80 11.03 20.31 -38.74
N LEU A 81 10.92 21.36 -37.91
CA LEU A 81 10.13 21.31 -36.69
C LEU A 81 8.64 21.11 -36.95
N TRP A 82 8.01 21.93 -37.74
CA TRP A 82 6.55 21.95 -37.87
C TRP A 82 6.01 20.79 -38.71
N TRP A 83 6.55 20.59 -39.92
CA TRP A 83 6.16 19.46 -40.78
C TRP A 83 6.59 18.12 -40.19
N GLY A 84 7.79 18.05 -39.62
CA GLY A 84 8.26 16.87 -38.88
C GLY A 84 7.33 16.49 -37.75
N THR A 85 6.92 17.46 -36.91
CA THR A 85 5.98 17.21 -35.82
C THR A 85 4.63 16.71 -36.31
N LEU A 86 4.09 17.32 -37.37
CA LEU A 86 2.81 16.89 -37.96
C LEU A 86 2.88 15.45 -38.47
N ILE A 87 3.86 15.14 -39.32
CA ILE A 87 4.04 13.82 -39.93
C ILE A 87 4.27 12.76 -38.85
N VAL A 88 5.20 13.00 -37.94
CA VAL A 88 5.55 12.05 -36.87
C VAL A 88 4.38 11.83 -35.90
N SER A 89 3.65 12.89 -35.54
CA SER A 89 2.52 12.79 -34.62
C SER A 89 1.43 11.86 -35.15
N PHE A 90 1.06 12.00 -36.44
CA PHE A 90 0.07 11.12 -37.03
C PHE A 90 0.61 9.71 -37.29
N ALA A 91 1.83 9.56 -37.78
CA ALA A 91 2.44 8.26 -38.03
C ALA A 91 2.58 7.43 -36.75
N SER A 92 3.08 8.06 -35.68
CA SER A 92 3.24 7.40 -34.36
C SER A 92 1.92 6.97 -33.73
N SER A 93 0.88 7.82 -33.84
CA SER A 93 -0.44 7.52 -33.25
C SER A 93 -1.18 6.43 -34.02
N ILE A 94 -1.09 6.43 -35.36
CA ILE A 94 -1.66 5.38 -36.21
C ILE A 94 -0.93 4.06 -35.96
N GLY A 95 0.40 4.06 -35.95
CA GLY A 95 1.18 2.85 -35.67
C GLY A 95 0.94 2.30 -34.28
N ALA A 96 0.86 3.17 -33.26
CA ALA A 96 0.48 2.77 -31.89
C ALA A 96 -0.91 2.13 -31.84
N THR A 97 -1.87 2.67 -32.60
CA THR A 97 -3.24 2.15 -32.68
C THR A 97 -3.28 0.78 -33.38
N LEU A 98 -2.47 0.58 -34.40
CA LEU A 98 -2.33 -0.73 -35.03
C LEU A 98 -1.71 -1.76 -34.09
N ALA A 99 -0.65 -1.40 -33.34
CA ALA A 99 -0.07 -2.26 -32.30
C ALA A 99 -1.09 -2.62 -31.20
N PHE A 100 -1.88 -1.65 -30.76
CA PHE A 100 -2.99 -1.85 -29.82
C PHE A 100 -4.04 -2.84 -30.37
N LEU A 101 -4.42 -2.74 -31.64
CA LEU A 101 -5.37 -3.66 -32.29
C LEU A 101 -4.77 -5.06 -32.48
N VAL A 102 -3.50 -5.16 -32.84
CA VAL A 102 -2.77 -6.44 -32.94
C VAL A 102 -2.74 -7.15 -31.58
N SER A 103 -2.40 -6.41 -30.52
CA SER A 103 -2.44 -6.95 -29.17
C SER A 103 -3.84 -7.45 -28.78
N ARG A 104 -4.87 -6.64 -29.06
CA ARG A 104 -6.26 -6.95 -28.71
C ARG A 104 -6.79 -8.21 -29.41
N TYR A 105 -6.48 -8.37 -30.68
CA TYR A 105 -7.11 -9.41 -31.50
C TYR A 105 -6.23 -10.61 -31.81
N ALA A 106 -4.90 -10.45 -31.80
CA ALA A 106 -3.97 -11.51 -32.19
C ALA A 106 -3.06 -12.04 -31.09
N LEU A 107 -2.54 -11.15 -30.21
CA LEU A 107 -1.48 -11.50 -29.26
C LEU A 107 -1.95 -11.56 -27.79
N ARG A 108 -3.25 -11.58 -27.55
CA ARG A 108 -3.82 -11.46 -26.20
C ARG A 108 -3.20 -12.43 -25.21
N SER A 109 -3.20 -13.73 -25.50
CA SER A 109 -2.65 -14.76 -24.61
C SER A 109 -1.16 -14.62 -24.33
N SER A 110 -0.37 -14.24 -25.36
CA SER A 110 1.08 -14.06 -25.23
C SER A 110 1.44 -12.82 -24.41
N VAL A 111 0.67 -11.74 -24.56
CA VAL A 111 0.88 -10.50 -23.79
C VAL A 111 0.44 -10.67 -22.33
N GLU A 112 -0.69 -11.35 -22.10
CA GLU A 112 -1.15 -11.70 -20.74
C GLU A 112 -0.13 -12.57 -20.01
N ALA A 113 0.45 -13.58 -20.67
CA ALA A 113 1.47 -14.44 -20.08
C ALA A 113 2.75 -13.68 -19.69
N LYS A 114 3.19 -12.71 -20.53
CA LYS A 114 4.44 -11.98 -20.30
C LYS A 114 4.30 -10.78 -19.35
N PHE A 115 3.14 -10.13 -19.32
CA PHE A 115 2.93 -8.86 -18.63
C PHE A 115 1.73 -8.86 -17.66
N GLY A 116 1.20 -10.03 -17.27
CA GLY A 116 -0.03 -10.17 -16.48
C GLY A 116 -0.06 -9.34 -15.19
N ASN A 117 1.03 -9.29 -14.44
CA ASN A 117 1.12 -8.49 -13.21
C ASN A 117 0.95 -6.99 -13.48
N ARG A 118 1.55 -6.47 -14.57
CA ARG A 118 1.40 -5.07 -14.99
C ARG A 118 0.02 -4.76 -15.54
N LEU A 119 -0.65 -5.74 -16.13
CA LEU A 119 -2.00 -5.60 -16.65
C LEU A 119 -3.01 -5.30 -15.53
N THR A 120 -2.86 -5.91 -14.35
CA THR A 120 -3.72 -5.65 -13.20
C THR A 120 -3.64 -4.19 -12.74
N GLU A 121 -2.44 -3.62 -12.68
CA GLU A 121 -2.23 -2.21 -12.33
C GLU A 121 -2.81 -1.26 -13.38
N ILE A 122 -2.62 -1.57 -14.66
CA ILE A 122 -3.15 -0.76 -15.76
C ILE A 122 -4.67 -0.82 -15.81
N ASN A 123 -5.27 -1.99 -15.59
CA ASN A 123 -6.73 -2.10 -15.53
C ASN A 123 -7.32 -1.28 -14.39
N LYS A 124 -6.74 -1.32 -13.19
CA LYS A 124 -7.13 -0.47 -12.06
C LYS A 124 -7.02 1.02 -12.42
N GLY A 125 -5.92 1.43 -13.08
CA GLY A 125 -5.74 2.80 -13.53
C GLY A 125 -6.78 3.23 -14.57
N VAL A 126 -7.07 2.38 -15.55
CA VAL A 126 -8.09 2.65 -16.58
C VAL A 126 -9.51 2.68 -15.99
N GLU A 127 -9.83 1.81 -15.03
CA GLU A 127 -11.13 1.81 -14.35
C GLU A 127 -11.32 3.06 -13.48
N LYS A 128 -10.26 3.53 -12.81
CA LYS A 128 -10.30 4.70 -11.93
C LYS A 128 -10.28 6.04 -12.68
N GLU A 129 -9.41 6.18 -13.68
CA GLU A 129 -9.13 7.47 -14.35
C GLU A 129 -9.51 7.50 -15.83
N GLY A 130 -9.87 6.36 -16.42
CA GLY A 130 -10.31 6.27 -17.80
C GLY A 130 -9.27 6.75 -18.83
N ALA A 131 -9.70 7.65 -19.71
CA ALA A 131 -8.86 8.24 -20.76
C ALA A 131 -7.69 9.06 -20.20
N PHE A 132 -7.85 9.67 -19.03
CA PHE A 132 -6.80 10.49 -18.41
C PHE A 132 -5.60 9.64 -17.95
N TYR A 133 -5.82 8.40 -17.56
CA TYR A 133 -4.73 7.46 -17.25
C TYR A 133 -3.81 7.23 -18.45
N LEU A 134 -4.38 6.96 -19.64
CA LEU A 134 -3.60 6.84 -20.86
C LEU A 134 -2.88 8.14 -21.20
N PHE A 135 -3.55 9.29 -21.08
CA PHE A 135 -2.95 10.60 -21.32
C PHE A 135 -1.71 10.80 -20.43
N THR A 136 -1.81 10.47 -19.16
CA THR A 136 -0.68 10.53 -18.21
C THR A 136 0.48 9.63 -18.64
N LEU A 137 0.19 8.38 -19.02
CA LEU A 137 1.21 7.44 -19.52
C LEU A 137 1.88 7.89 -20.81
N ARG A 138 1.17 8.64 -21.68
CA ARG A 138 1.73 9.20 -22.90
C ARG A 138 2.61 10.42 -22.65
N LEU A 139 2.21 11.23 -21.70
CA LEU A 139 2.94 12.46 -21.38
C LEU A 139 4.20 12.20 -20.55
N ILE A 140 4.16 11.19 -19.68
CA ILE A 140 5.28 10.83 -18.79
C ILE A 140 5.88 9.48 -19.27
N PRO A 141 7.05 9.47 -19.91
CA PRO A 141 7.64 8.25 -20.50
C PRO A 141 8.30 7.35 -19.45
N VAL A 142 7.53 6.89 -18.45
CA VAL A 142 8.00 5.93 -17.43
C VAL A 142 7.94 4.49 -17.98
N VAL A 143 6.93 4.20 -18.79
CA VAL A 143 6.74 2.89 -19.41
C VAL A 143 7.14 2.97 -20.88
N PRO A 144 7.91 1.99 -21.40
CA PRO A 144 8.26 1.98 -22.80
C PRO A 144 7.04 2.08 -23.72
N PHE A 145 7.16 2.87 -24.77
CA PHE A 145 6.07 3.20 -25.70
C PHE A 145 5.33 1.96 -26.23
N PHE A 146 6.06 0.93 -26.66
CA PHE A 146 5.47 -0.29 -27.19
C PHE A 146 4.71 -1.10 -26.14
N VAL A 147 5.18 -1.07 -24.87
CA VAL A 147 4.51 -1.75 -23.75
C VAL A 147 3.15 -1.13 -23.49
N ILE A 148 3.05 0.20 -23.50
CA ILE A 148 1.76 0.90 -23.35
C ILE A 148 0.78 0.47 -24.45
N ASN A 149 1.24 0.42 -25.71
CA ASN A 149 0.39 0.03 -26.85
C ASN A 149 -0.17 -1.39 -26.69
N LEU A 150 0.70 -2.34 -26.30
CA LEU A 150 0.33 -3.74 -26.13
C LEU A 150 -0.61 -3.94 -24.93
N LEU A 151 -0.29 -3.38 -23.76
CA LEU A 151 -1.07 -3.56 -22.54
C LEU A 151 -2.43 -2.86 -22.61
N MET A 152 -2.49 -1.65 -23.20
CA MET A 152 -3.78 -0.95 -23.39
C MET A 152 -4.71 -1.70 -24.36
N GLY A 153 -4.15 -2.46 -25.30
CA GLY A 153 -4.92 -3.36 -26.19
C GLY A 153 -5.73 -4.41 -25.43
N LEU A 154 -5.28 -4.84 -24.25
CA LEU A 154 -5.95 -5.84 -23.41
C LEU A 154 -7.01 -5.23 -22.47
N THR A 155 -7.05 -3.90 -22.35
CA THR A 155 -8.05 -3.18 -21.54
C THR A 155 -9.39 -3.03 -22.27
N LYS A 156 -10.43 -2.60 -21.55
CA LYS A 156 -11.75 -2.28 -22.13
C LYS A 156 -11.80 -0.93 -22.87
N MET A 157 -10.67 -0.23 -23.03
CA MET A 157 -10.61 1.09 -23.69
C MET A 157 -11.04 1.01 -25.16
N LYS A 158 -11.91 1.94 -25.59
CA LYS A 158 -12.33 2.01 -27.00
C LYS A 158 -11.18 2.49 -27.89
N THR A 159 -11.02 1.91 -29.09
CA THR A 159 -9.95 2.25 -30.04
C THR A 159 -9.90 3.74 -30.40
N VAL A 160 -11.06 4.36 -30.60
CA VAL A 160 -11.13 5.81 -30.91
C VAL A 160 -10.60 6.65 -29.75
N VAL A 161 -10.93 6.29 -28.51
CA VAL A 161 -10.41 6.96 -27.31
C VAL A 161 -8.89 6.78 -27.21
N PHE A 162 -8.39 5.56 -27.43
CA PHE A 162 -6.96 5.28 -27.44
C PHE A 162 -6.22 6.14 -28.49
N TYR A 163 -6.74 6.21 -29.73
CA TYR A 163 -6.15 7.04 -30.79
C TYR A 163 -6.15 8.52 -30.42
N ALA A 164 -7.30 9.09 -30.06
CA ALA A 164 -7.43 10.52 -29.78
C ALA A 164 -6.56 10.96 -28.60
N VAL A 165 -6.56 10.16 -27.52
CA VAL A 165 -5.75 10.43 -26.34
C VAL A 165 -4.26 10.26 -26.63
N SER A 166 -3.87 9.27 -27.43
CA SER A 166 -2.47 9.10 -27.85
C SER A 166 -2.01 10.25 -28.72
N GLN A 167 -2.84 10.70 -29.69
CA GLN A 167 -2.54 11.83 -30.55
C GLN A 167 -2.22 13.11 -29.76
N ILE A 168 -3.07 13.44 -28.78
CA ILE A 168 -2.91 14.65 -27.96
C ILE A 168 -1.80 14.46 -26.93
N GLY A 169 -1.77 13.31 -26.24
CA GLY A 169 -0.85 13.04 -25.15
C GLY A 169 0.62 12.91 -25.58
N MET A 170 0.86 12.45 -26.81
CA MET A 170 2.22 12.36 -27.36
C MET A 170 2.72 13.64 -28.01
N LEU A 171 1.83 14.59 -28.37
CA LEU A 171 2.17 15.75 -29.18
C LEU A 171 3.31 16.59 -28.57
N ALA A 172 3.25 16.86 -27.27
CA ALA A 172 4.28 17.65 -26.57
C ALA A 172 5.65 16.95 -26.60
N GLY A 173 5.67 15.64 -26.33
CA GLY A 173 6.88 14.82 -26.44
C GLY A 173 7.40 14.79 -27.87
N THR A 174 6.52 14.56 -28.86
CA THR A 174 6.87 14.55 -30.28
C THR A 174 7.55 15.87 -30.69
N LEU A 175 6.99 17.01 -30.28
CA LEU A 175 7.57 18.33 -30.56
C LEU A 175 8.99 18.46 -30.03
N VAL A 176 9.23 18.02 -28.80
CA VAL A 176 10.56 18.08 -28.15
C VAL A 176 11.57 17.18 -28.87
N TYR A 177 11.19 15.94 -29.22
CA TYR A 177 12.07 15.02 -29.93
C TYR A 177 12.34 15.47 -31.38
N VAL A 178 11.32 15.94 -32.08
CA VAL A 178 11.46 16.48 -33.46
C VAL A 178 12.37 17.71 -33.44
N ASN A 179 12.22 18.63 -32.44
CA ASN A 179 13.10 19.77 -32.29
C ASN A 179 14.56 19.35 -32.07
N ALA A 180 14.81 18.36 -31.22
CA ALA A 180 16.14 17.80 -31.03
C ALA A 180 16.71 17.23 -32.34
N GLY A 181 15.88 16.54 -33.14
CA GLY A 181 16.25 16.04 -34.46
C GLY A 181 16.61 17.16 -35.44
N THR A 182 15.84 18.24 -35.46
CA THR A 182 16.11 19.43 -36.32
C THR A 182 17.46 20.06 -35.95
N GLN A 183 17.78 20.17 -34.64
CA GLN A 183 19.06 20.71 -34.21
C GLN A 183 20.24 19.76 -34.51
N LEU A 184 20.03 18.44 -34.36
CA LEU A 184 21.04 17.45 -34.75
C LEU A 184 21.43 17.51 -36.22
N ALA A 185 20.49 17.83 -37.12
CA ALA A 185 20.72 17.97 -38.56
C ALA A 185 21.61 19.17 -38.92
N GLN A 186 21.70 20.17 -38.02
CA GLN A 186 22.48 21.39 -38.24
C GLN A 186 23.94 21.30 -37.76
N ILE A 187 24.36 20.12 -37.27
CA ILE A 187 25.73 19.92 -36.75
C ILE A 187 26.68 19.58 -37.92
N ASP A 188 27.36 20.57 -38.45
CA ASP A 188 28.38 20.41 -39.50
C ASP A 188 29.82 20.39 -38.95
N SER A 189 30.02 20.75 -37.65
CA SER A 189 31.33 20.80 -37.01
C SER A 189 31.28 20.49 -35.53
N LEU A 190 32.45 20.18 -34.92
CA LEU A 190 32.60 20.00 -33.47
C LEU A 190 32.13 21.22 -32.68
N GLN A 191 32.26 22.43 -33.23
CA GLN A 191 31.79 23.68 -32.59
C GLN A 191 30.25 23.77 -32.61
N GLY A 192 29.58 23.19 -33.59
CA GLY A 192 28.11 23.09 -33.66
C GLY A 192 27.49 22.27 -32.54
N ILE A 193 28.25 21.33 -31.97
CA ILE A 193 27.81 20.51 -30.81
C ILE A 193 27.61 21.37 -29.54
N LEU A 194 28.34 22.46 -29.41
CA LEU A 194 28.24 23.39 -28.30
C LEU A 194 27.27 24.56 -28.55
N SER A 195 26.50 24.52 -29.65
CA SER A 195 25.54 25.59 -29.94
C SER A 195 24.47 25.67 -28.84
N PRO A 196 24.09 26.91 -28.37
CA PRO A 196 23.06 27.06 -27.35
C PRO A 196 21.71 26.44 -27.72
N ALA A 197 21.37 26.43 -29.01
CA ALA A 197 20.14 25.82 -29.50
C ALA A 197 20.13 24.30 -29.35
N LEU A 198 21.25 23.63 -29.65
CA LEU A 198 21.37 22.18 -29.48
C LEU A 198 21.41 21.80 -28.01
N LEU A 199 22.24 22.46 -27.20
CA LEU A 199 22.31 22.24 -25.76
C LEU A 199 20.96 22.49 -25.10
N GLY A 200 20.25 23.56 -25.48
CA GLY A 200 18.90 23.86 -25.00
C GLY A 200 17.89 22.75 -25.37
N SER A 201 17.99 22.20 -26.59
CA SER A 201 17.11 21.10 -27.03
C SER A 201 17.35 19.82 -26.25
N PHE A 202 18.60 19.46 -25.96
CA PHE A 202 18.92 18.30 -25.13
C PHE A 202 18.55 18.49 -23.67
N VAL A 203 18.76 19.69 -23.12
CA VAL A 203 18.29 20.03 -21.76
C VAL A 203 16.77 19.94 -21.69
N LEU A 204 16.03 20.46 -22.68
CA LEU A 204 14.59 20.36 -22.74
C LEU A 204 14.14 18.87 -22.86
N LEU A 205 14.82 18.09 -23.68
CA LEU A 205 14.55 16.65 -23.83
C LEU A 205 14.73 15.91 -22.51
N GLY A 206 15.80 16.20 -21.77
CA GLY A 206 16.07 15.58 -20.46
C GLY A 206 15.11 16.05 -19.37
N LEU A 207 14.70 17.33 -19.37
CA LEU A 207 13.80 17.90 -18.38
C LEU A 207 12.31 17.64 -18.69
N PHE A 208 11.96 17.33 -19.95
CA PHE A 208 10.57 17.14 -20.37
C PHE A 208 9.78 16.17 -19.49
N PRO A 209 10.27 14.97 -19.16
CA PRO A 209 9.54 14.04 -18.29
C PRO A 209 9.26 14.62 -16.89
N LEU A 210 10.18 15.41 -16.35
CA LEU A 210 10.04 16.07 -15.03
C LEU A 210 8.99 17.17 -15.07
N ILE A 211 9.02 18.01 -16.12
CA ILE A 211 8.05 19.09 -16.36
C ILE A 211 6.65 18.47 -16.57
N ALA A 212 6.54 17.47 -17.43
CA ALA A 212 5.30 16.77 -17.71
C ALA A 212 4.70 16.16 -16.43
N ARG A 213 5.51 15.52 -15.61
CA ARG A 213 5.08 14.96 -14.31
C ARG A 213 4.54 16.03 -13.38
N LYS A 214 5.21 17.19 -13.28
CA LYS A 214 4.73 18.33 -12.45
C LYS A 214 3.39 18.86 -12.96
N ILE A 215 3.24 19.02 -14.28
CA ILE A 215 1.99 19.52 -14.89
C ILE A 215 0.84 18.55 -14.60
N VAL A 216 1.03 17.24 -14.86
CA VAL A 216 0.00 16.22 -14.59
C VAL A 216 -0.38 16.22 -13.11
N SER A 217 0.60 16.22 -12.21
CA SER A 217 0.35 16.28 -10.76
C SER A 217 -0.44 17.53 -10.36
N ALA A 218 -0.12 18.69 -10.93
CA ALA A 218 -0.85 19.94 -10.67
C ALA A 218 -2.30 19.86 -11.15
N VAL A 219 -2.54 19.31 -12.35
CA VAL A 219 -3.89 19.11 -12.90
C VAL A 219 -4.69 18.15 -12.03
N GLN A 220 -4.10 17.02 -11.63
CA GLN A 220 -4.76 16.04 -10.74
C GLN A 220 -5.11 16.67 -9.38
N LYS A 221 -4.15 17.37 -8.76
CA LYS A 221 -4.38 18.11 -7.51
C LYS A 221 -5.53 19.11 -7.66
N ARG A 222 -5.53 19.91 -8.74
CA ARG A 222 -6.59 20.88 -8.99
C ARG A 222 -7.96 20.22 -9.16
N LYS A 223 -8.03 19.08 -9.82
CA LYS A 223 -9.27 18.30 -10.00
C LYS A 223 -9.79 17.77 -8.67
N VAL A 224 -8.93 17.19 -7.84
CA VAL A 224 -9.29 16.64 -6.53
C VAL A 224 -9.80 17.72 -5.58
N TYR A 225 -9.16 18.90 -5.57
CA TYR A 225 -9.56 20.01 -4.70
C TYR A 225 -10.65 20.92 -5.28
N ALA A 226 -11.11 20.69 -6.52
CA ALA A 226 -12.04 21.61 -7.21
C ALA A 226 -13.31 21.90 -6.41
N ARG A 227 -13.89 20.87 -5.80
CA ARG A 227 -15.09 20.97 -4.97
C ARG A 227 -14.87 21.81 -3.69
N TRP A 228 -13.63 21.92 -3.23
CA TRP A 228 -13.24 22.58 -1.98
C TRP A 228 -12.50 23.91 -2.19
N ALA A 229 -12.37 24.37 -3.44
CA ALA A 229 -11.54 25.53 -3.78
C ALA A 229 -11.98 26.81 -3.07
N SER A 230 -13.31 27.00 -2.86
CA SER A 230 -13.88 28.18 -2.21
C SER A 230 -13.63 28.25 -0.70
N VAL A 231 -13.37 27.10 -0.06
CA VAL A 231 -13.16 27.03 1.40
C VAL A 231 -11.70 26.81 1.79
N ARG A 232 -10.78 26.87 0.83
CA ARG A 232 -9.35 26.73 1.12
C ARG A 232 -8.83 27.94 1.88
N PRO A 233 -8.27 27.77 3.09
CA PRO A 233 -7.69 28.88 3.85
C PRO A 233 -6.51 29.52 3.12
N GLN A 234 -6.34 30.84 3.27
CA GLN A 234 -5.15 31.55 2.81
C GLN A 234 -3.97 31.37 3.78
N THR A 235 -4.26 31.31 5.07
CA THR A 235 -3.31 31.01 6.15
C THR A 235 -3.79 29.82 6.93
N PHE A 236 -2.88 29.12 7.60
CA PHE A 236 -3.17 27.91 8.36
C PHE A 236 -2.75 28.09 9.82
N ASP A 237 -3.59 27.63 10.75
CA ASP A 237 -3.28 27.62 12.17
C ASP A 237 -2.13 26.65 12.49
N ARG A 238 -2.08 25.53 11.76
CA ARG A 238 -1.12 24.44 11.98
C ARG A 238 -0.41 24.03 10.68
N ASN A 239 0.79 23.49 10.83
CA ASN A 239 1.48 22.80 9.75
C ASN A 239 0.97 21.36 9.60
N LEU A 240 0.65 20.73 10.75
CA LEU A 240 0.18 19.35 10.80
C LEU A 240 -0.86 19.19 11.91
N ILE A 241 -1.96 18.48 11.61
CA ILE A 241 -2.85 17.89 12.61
C ILE A 241 -2.76 16.39 12.50
N VAL A 242 -2.58 15.72 13.64
CA VAL A 242 -2.50 14.27 13.75
C VAL A 242 -3.73 13.79 14.50
N ILE A 243 -4.47 12.83 13.93
CA ILE A 243 -5.69 12.26 14.48
C ILE A 243 -5.41 10.87 15.04
N GLY A 244 -5.44 10.73 16.36
CA GLY A 244 -5.13 9.53 17.13
C GLY A 244 -3.71 9.56 17.72
N ALA A 245 -3.59 9.22 19.00
CA ALA A 245 -2.34 9.20 19.76
C ALA A 245 -1.84 7.77 20.07
N GLY A 246 -2.04 6.84 19.16
CA GLY A 246 -1.32 5.56 19.14
C GLY A 246 0.10 5.73 18.57
N ALA A 247 0.83 4.63 18.37
CA ALA A 247 2.23 4.65 17.92
C ALA A 247 2.43 5.47 16.64
N GLY A 248 1.52 5.36 15.66
CA GLY A 248 1.58 6.14 14.42
C GLY A 248 1.43 7.64 14.65
N GLY A 249 0.49 8.03 15.51
CA GLY A 249 0.23 9.45 15.80
C GLY A 249 1.31 10.08 16.66
N LEU A 250 1.75 9.40 17.71
CA LEU A 250 2.82 9.87 18.61
C LEU A 250 4.12 10.14 17.84
N VAL A 251 4.54 9.18 16.99
CA VAL A 251 5.76 9.36 16.19
C VAL A 251 5.59 10.48 15.16
N SER A 252 4.42 10.60 14.51
CA SER A 252 4.16 11.70 13.56
C SER A 252 4.23 13.07 14.25
N ALA A 253 3.62 13.21 15.42
CA ALA A 253 3.63 14.44 16.19
C ALA A 253 5.04 14.80 16.72
N TYR A 254 5.78 13.79 17.20
CA TYR A 254 7.16 13.93 17.64
C TYR A 254 8.07 14.47 16.52
N ILE A 255 7.99 13.88 15.33
CA ILE A 255 8.78 14.30 14.17
C ILE A 255 8.46 15.75 13.82
N ALA A 256 7.17 16.12 13.76
CA ALA A 256 6.75 17.47 13.47
C ALA A 256 7.27 18.49 14.50
N ALA A 257 7.19 18.16 15.80
CA ALA A 257 7.70 19.01 16.87
C ALA A 257 9.23 19.16 16.81
N THR A 258 9.95 18.07 16.50
CA THR A 258 11.43 18.08 16.37
C THR A 258 11.91 19.09 15.31
N VAL A 259 11.19 19.23 14.20
CA VAL A 259 11.50 20.21 13.14
C VAL A 259 10.82 21.56 13.39
N LYS A 260 10.29 21.80 14.60
CA LYS A 260 9.63 23.06 15.03
C LYS A 260 8.39 23.42 14.20
N ALA A 261 7.72 22.44 13.60
CA ALA A 261 6.43 22.64 12.96
C ALA A 261 5.33 22.86 14.02
N LYS A 262 4.37 23.74 13.74
CA LYS A 262 3.16 23.87 14.58
C LYS A 262 2.29 22.63 14.40
N VAL A 263 2.23 21.78 15.39
CA VAL A 263 1.50 20.49 15.36
C VAL A 263 0.47 20.39 16.47
N THR A 264 -0.71 19.90 16.14
CA THR A 264 -1.74 19.50 17.09
C THR A 264 -1.96 17.98 16.96
N LEU A 265 -1.90 17.28 18.09
CA LEU A 265 -2.26 15.87 18.23
C LEU A 265 -3.62 15.77 18.90
N VAL A 266 -4.56 15.07 18.28
CA VAL A 266 -5.92 14.89 18.81
C VAL A 266 -6.12 13.44 19.21
N GLU A 267 -6.53 13.20 20.46
CA GLU A 267 -6.82 11.86 20.98
C GLU A 267 -8.21 11.82 21.61
N ALA A 268 -9.02 10.85 21.18
CA ALA A 268 -10.39 10.71 21.68
C ALA A 268 -10.50 10.02 23.03
N HIS A 269 -9.55 9.12 23.36
CA HIS A 269 -9.64 8.24 24.52
C HIS A 269 -8.38 8.31 25.40
N LYS A 270 -7.40 7.43 25.15
CA LYS A 270 -6.20 7.29 25.96
C LYS A 270 -4.95 7.47 25.11
N MET A 271 -4.05 8.29 25.60
CA MET A 271 -2.71 8.42 25.03
C MET A 271 -1.99 7.06 24.99
N GLY A 272 -1.08 6.85 24.02
CA GLY A 272 -0.37 5.58 23.83
C GLY A 272 -1.14 4.55 22.99
N GLY A 273 -2.45 4.76 22.80
CA GLY A 273 -3.32 3.90 21.96
C GLY A 273 -3.31 2.44 22.39
N ASP A 274 -3.50 1.53 21.41
CA ASP A 274 -3.62 0.09 21.67
C ASP A 274 -2.38 -0.52 22.31
N CYS A 275 -1.19 -0.14 21.87
CA CYS A 275 0.06 -0.76 22.34
C CYS A 275 0.22 -0.62 23.86
N LEU A 276 0.06 0.59 24.38
CA LEU A 276 0.20 0.88 25.81
C LEU A 276 -0.95 0.29 26.63
N ASN A 277 -2.20 0.51 26.17
CA ASN A 277 -3.37 0.30 27.03
C ASN A 277 -3.99 -1.09 26.91
N TYR A 278 -3.89 -1.74 25.72
CA TYR A 278 -4.69 -2.92 25.42
C TYR A 278 -3.89 -4.07 24.78
N GLY A 279 -2.77 -3.77 24.13
CA GLY A 279 -2.02 -4.71 23.31
C GLY A 279 -0.69 -5.14 23.92
N CYS A 280 0.40 -4.56 23.39
CA CYS A 280 1.76 -5.03 23.66
C CYS A 280 2.15 -5.00 25.14
N VAL A 281 1.89 -3.90 25.82
CA VAL A 281 2.33 -3.73 27.20
C VAL A 281 1.61 -4.69 28.15
N PRO A 282 0.26 -4.71 28.20
CA PRO A 282 -0.44 -5.62 29.10
C PRO A 282 -0.24 -7.10 28.73
N SER A 283 -0.22 -7.47 27.45
CA SER A 283 -0.05 -8.87 27.07
C SER A 283 1.35 -9.40 27.43
N LYS A 284 2.41 -8.61 27.20
CA LYS A 284 3.79 -9.01 27.54
C LYS A 284 4.00 -9.04 29.07
N ALA A 285 3.31 -8.17 29.81
CA ALA A 285 3.29 -8.24 31.28
C ALA A 285 2.63 -9.55 31.78
N LEU A 286 1.50 -9.97 31.16
CA LEU A 286 0.83 -11.24 31.46
C LEU A 286 1.73 -12.43 31.09
N ILE A 287 2.26 -12.47 29.86
CA ILE A 287 3.15 -13.53 29.34
C ILE A 287 4.34 -13.72 30.28
N LYS A 288 4.95 -12.64 30.77
CA LYS A 288 6.10 -12.72 31.68
C LYS A 288 5.74 -13.44 32.99
N SER A 289 4.58 -13.12 33.59
CA SER A 289 4.09 -13.81 34.81
C SER A 289 3.76 -15.28 34.51
N ALA A 290 3.09 -15.58 33.43
CA ALA A 290 2.73 -16.93 33.01
C ALA A 290 3.98 -17.79 32.71
N LYS A 291 4.98 -17.22 32.01
CA LYS A 291 6.25 -17.89 31.71
C LYS A 291 7.03 -18.22 33.00
N LEU A 292 7.06 -17.29 33.97
CA LEU A 292 7.69 -17.56 35.27
C LEU A 292 6.98 -18.68 35.98
N ALA A 293 5.65 -18.67 36.04
CA ALA A 293 4.87 -19.74 36.70
C ALA A 293 5.11 -21.11 36.03
N HIS A 294 5.23 -21.15 34.72
CA HIS A 294 5.59 -22.38 33.96
C HIS A 294 7.02 -22.83 34.30
N GLN A 295 8.01 -21.93 34.28
CA GLN A 295 9.39 -22.25 34.61
C GLN A 295 9.57 -22.77 36.05
N MET A 296 8.83 -22.22 37.02
CA MET A 296 8.83 -22.73 38.42
C MET A 296 8.36 -24.19 38.50
N ARG A 297 7.34 -24.57 37.72
CA ARG A 297 6.83 -25.96 37.68
C ARG A 297 7.76 -26.93 36.97
N HIS A 298 8.65 -26.44 36.12
CA HIS A 298 9.55 -27.20 35.28
C HIS A 298 11.02 -26.78 35.52
N ALA A 299 11.34 -26.36 36.73
CA ALA A 299 12.68 -25.91 37.11
C ALA A 299 13.72 -27.03 37.00
N SER A 300 13.30 -28.30 37.10
CA SER A 300 14.13 -29.49 36.88
C SER A 300 14.78 -29.54 35.51
N ASN A 301 14.18 -28.94 34.49
CA ASN A 301 14.78 -28.81 33.15
C ASN A 301 16.08 -27.97 33.16
N TYR A 302 16.27 -27.19 34.22
CA TYR A 302 17.46 -26.33 34.44
C TYR A 302 18.32 -26.80 35.62
N GLY A 303 18.11 -28.01 36.11
CA GLY A 303 18.83 -28.57 37.26
C GLY A 303 18.42 -28.02 38.61
N LEU A 304 17.27 -27.36 38.70
CA LEU A 304 16.69 -26.82 39.96
C LEU A 304 15.51 -27.69 40.38
N SER A 305 15.03 -27.51 41.62
CA SER A 305 13.85 -28.25 42.11
C SER A 305 12.57 -27.61 41.57
N ASP A 306 11.64 -28.43 41.10
CA ASP A 306 10.31 -27.99 40.70
C ASP A 306 9.54 -27.42 41.89
N THR A 307 8.81 -26.34 41.65
CA THR A 307 8.03 -25.66 42.68
C THR A 307 6.66 -25.27 42.12
N THR A 308 5.59 -25.62 42.82
CA THR A 308 4.26 -25.15 42.48
C THR A 308 4.09 -23.69 42.92
N PRO A 309 3.96 -22.72 41.97
CA PRO A 309 3.78 -21.33 42.35
C PRO A 309 2.41 -21.11 42.98
N THR A 310 2.39 -20.41 44.12
CA THR A 310 1.16 -19.88 44.71
C THR A 310 1.08 -18.40 44.40
N PHE A 311 -0.06 -17.95 43.87
CA PHE A 311 -0.26 -16.54 43.53
C PHE A 311 -1.74 -16.17 43.61
N SER A 312 -2.00 -14.87 43.76
CA SER A 312 -3.33 -14.30 43.58
C SER A 312 -3.48 -13.85 42.12
N PHE A 313 -4.55 -14.27 41.48
CA PHE A 313 -4.86 -13.80 40.10
C PHE A 313 -5.03 -12.28 40.07
N LYS A 314 -5.69 -11.72 41.08
CA LYS A 314 -5.82 -10.27 41.27
C LYS A 314 -4.47 -9.55 41.32
N ALA A 315 -3.47 -10.13 42.00
CA ALA A 315 -2.12 -9.57 42.05
C ALA A 315 -1.41 -9.60 40.72
N VAL A 316 -1.63 -10.65 39.89
CA VAL A 316 -1.13 -10.70 38.51
C VAL A 316 -1.76 -9.60 37.66
N MET A 317 -3.08 -9.43 37.73
CA MET A 317 -3.79 -8.38 36.99
C MET A 317 -3.39 -6.97 37.48
N GLN A 318 -3.21 -6.78 38.81
CA GLN A 318 -2.72 -5.53 39.36
C GLN A 318 -1.31 -5.19 38.83
N ARG A 319 -0.40 -6.17 38.81
CA ARG A 319 0.94 -5.98 38.23
C ARG A 319 0.88 -5.52 36.77
N ILE A 320 -0.07 -6.02 35.97
CA ILE A 320 -0.25 -5.57 34.60
C ILE A 320 -0.59 -4.07 34.57
N GLN A 321 -1.53 -3.64 35.42
CA GLN A 321 -1.89 -2.23 35.56
C GLN A 321 -0.71 -1.36 36.03
N ASP A 322 0.13 -1.90 36.93
CA ASP A 322 1.32 -1.19 37.41
C ASP A 322 2.35 -1.00 36.30
N VAL A 323 2.53 -2.00 35.43
CA VAL A 323 3.42 -1.90 34.24
C VAL A 323 2.89 -0.86 33.25
N ILE A 324 1.57 -0.84 33.00
CA ILE A 324 0.96 0.17 32.13
C ILE A 324 1.25 1.57 32.71
N ARG A 325 0.96 1.80 33.98
CA ARG A 325 1.21 3.09 34.66
C ARG A 325 2.69 3.49 34.68
N ALA A 326 3.60 2.54 34.76
CA ALA A 326 5.04 2.82 34.73
C ALA A 326 5.52 3.30 33.33
N ILE A 327 4.85 2.88 32.25
CA ILE A 327 5.19 3.25 30.88
C ILE A 327 4.42 4.50 30.41
N GLU A 328 3.20 4.69 30.89
CA GLU A 328 2.29 5.78 30.49
C GLU A 328 2.94 7.18 30.43
N PRO A 329 3.85 7.60 31.34
CA PRO A 329 4.50 8.90 31.27
C PRO A 329 5.29 9.13 29.98
N HIS A 330 5.73 8.07 29.29
CA HIS A 330 6.44 8.18 28.01
C HIS A 330 5.53 8.57 26.84
N ASP A 331 4.21 8.37 26.98
CA ASP A 331 3.22 8.66 25.96
C ASP A 331 2.20 9.72 26.43
N SER A 332 2.47 10.40 27.55
CA SER A 332 1.52 11.29 28.22
C SER A 332 1.33 12.65 27.53
N VAL A 333 0.22 13.31 27.85
CA VAL A 333 -0.09 14.69 27.42
C VAL A 333 1.03 15.64 27.83
N GLU A 334 1.51 15.53 29.07
CA GLU A 334 2.55 16.39 29.66
C GLU A 334 3.85 16.28 28.86
N ARG A 335 4.26 15.06 28.52
CA ARG A 335 5.47 14.83 27.73
C ARG A 335 5.36 15.48 26.35
N TYR A 336 4.27 15.22 25.62
CA TYR A 336 4.11 15.74 24.27
C TYR A 336 3.96 17.25 24.26
N THR A 337 3.28 17.83 25.24
CA THR A 337 3.23 19.28 25.44
C THR A 337 4.62 19.84 25.70
N GLY A 338 5.42 19.19 26.54
CA GLY A 338 6.81 19.56 26.79
C GLY A 338 7.71 19.48 25.55
N LEU A 339 7.39 18.62 24.58
CA LEU A 339 8.06 18.53 23.28
C LEU A 339 7.61 19.62 22.28
N GLY A 340 6.58 20.40 22.61
CA GLY A 340 6.04 21.46 21.76
C GLY A 340 4.88 21.02 20.87
N VAL A 341 4.23 19.90 21.19
CA VAL A 341 2.99 19.45 20.55
C VAL A 341 1.80 20.01 21.33
N GLU A 342 0.85 20.63 20.66
CA GLU A 342 -0.45 20.89 21.28
C GLU A 342 -1.25 19.59 21.31
N VAL A 343 -1.63 19.12 22.48
CA VAL A 343 -2.44 17.91 22.63
C VAL A 343 -3.87 18.30 22.99
N LEU A 344 -4.84 17.87 22.19
CA LEU A 344 -6.26 18.07 22.42
C LEU A 344 -6.93 16.73 22.66
N GLN A 345 -7.60 16.60 23.79
CA GLN A 345 -8.39 15.42 24.12
C GLN A 345 -9.83 15.62 23.59
N GLY A 346 -10.19 14.85 22.57
CA GLY A 346 -11.48 15.00 21.90
C GLY A 346 -11.59 14.22 20.60
N TYR A 347 -12.76 14.27 20.01
CA TYR A 347 -13.07 13.62 18.75
C TYR A 347 -12.84 14.57 17.57
N ALA A 348 -11.85 14.26 16.74
CA ALA A 348 -11.58 15.02 15.53
C ALA A 348 -12.49 14.59 14.38
N LYS A 349 -12.98 15.57 13.61
CA LYS A 349 -13.71 15.34 12.36
C LYS A 349 -13.17 16.24 11.25
N LEU A 350 -12.82 15.64 10.11
CA LEU A 350 -12.45 16.35 8.89
C LEU A 350 -13.70 16.97 8.25
N ILE A 351 -13.74 18.31 8.17
CA ILE A 351 -14.86 19.05 7.56
C ILE A 351 -14.58 19.30 6.07
N ASN A 352 -13.33 19.55 5.74
CA ASN A 352 -12.81 19.66 4.38
C ASN A 352 -11.31 19.29 4.43
N PRO A 353 -10.59 19.25 3.30
CA PRO A 353 -9.20 18.80 3.29
C PRO A 353 -8.22 19.59 4.17
N TRP A 354 -8.60 20.74 4.65
CA TRP A 354 -7.74 21.62 5.45
C TRP A 354 -8.34 22.02 6.80
N THR A 355 -9.55 21.59 7.12
CA THR A 355 -10.24 22.00 8.35
C THR A 355 -10.63 20.78 9.16
N VAL A 356 -10.20 20.76 10.41
CA VAL A 356 -10.55 19.74 11.40
C VAL A 356 -11.37 20.39 12.50
N GLN A 357 -12.52 19.83 12.79
CA GLN A 357 -13.35 20.19 13.93
C GLN A 357 -13.14 19.15 15.04
N ILE A 358 -12.95 19.61 16.24
CA ILE A 358 -12.62 18.77 17.41
C ILE A 358 -13.68 19.01 18.48
N ALA A 359 -14.48 17.98 18.76
CA ALA A 359 -15.39 17.98 19.92
C ALA A 359 -14.57 17.58 21.16
N LEU A 360 -14.31 18.53 22.05
CA LEU A 360 -13.47 18.33 23.23
C LEU A 360 -14.18 17.47 24.28
N ASN A 361 -13.43 16.63 24.97
CA ASN A 361 -13.95 15.72 26.00
C ASN A 361 -14.47 16.46 27.24
N ASP A 362 -13.92 17.65 27.53
CA ASP A 362 -14.35 18.54 28.61
C ASP A 362 -15.49 19.48 28.21
N GLY A 363 -15.95 19.38 26.97
CA GLY A 363 -17.04 20.17 26.40
C GLY A 363 -16.56 21.26 25.43
N GLY A 364 -17.47 21.64 24.57
CA GLY A 364 -17.18 22.62 23.51
C GLY A 364 -16.61 22.02 22.23
N THR A 365 -16.31 22.91 21.30
CA THR A 365 -15.81 22.54 19.97
C THR A 365 -14.74 23.52 19.54
N GLN A 366 -13.60 22.99 19.10
CA GLN A 366 -12.52 23.76 18.50
C GLN A 366 -12.40 23.42 17.01
N THR A 367 -12.23 24.44 16.17
CA THR A 367 -12.02 24.26 14.74
C THR A 367 -10.66 24.82 14.36
N LEU A 368 -9.83 24.01 13.73
CA LEU A 368 -8.46 24.36 13.33
C LEU A 368 -8.26 24.13 11.84
N THR A 369 -7.49 25.01 11.22
CA THR A 369 -7.02 24.87 9.84
C THR A 369 -5.59 24.36 9.80
N THR A 370 -5.27 23.50 8.83
CA THR A 370 -3.96 22.87 8.73
C THR A 370 -3.49 22.69 7.29
N ARG A 371 -2.18 22.72 7.07
CA ARG A 371 -1.58 22.41 5.76
C ARG A 371 -1.74 20.93 5.43
N SER A 372 -1.51 20.06 6.42
CA SER A 372 -1.58 18.61 6.23
C SER A 372 -2.23 17.93 7.43
N VAL A 373 -2.76 16.72 7.19
CA VAL A 373 -3.33 15.85 8.21
C VAL A 373 -2.68 14.47 8.13
N VAL A 374 -2.38 13.87 9.27
CA VAL A 374 -2.05 12.45 9.39
C VAL A 374 -3.17 11.76 10.16
N ILE A 375 -3.84 10.81 9.52
CA ILE A 375 -4.85 9.95 10.14
C ILE A 375 -4.12 8.74 10.73
N ALA A 376 -4.14 8.62 12.05
CA ALA A 376 -3.56 7.53 12.82
C ALA A 376 -4.60 6.93 13.79
N ALA A 377 -5.85 6.83 13.33
CA ALA A 377 -7.01 6.40 14.13
C ALA A 377 -6.97 4.92 14.57
N GLY A 378 -6.01 4.15 14.06
CA GLY A 378 -5.78 2.76 14.45
C GLY A 378 -6.87 1.80 14.02
N ALA A 379 -7.00 0.71 14.80
CA ALA A 379 -7.99 -0.35 14.60
C ALA A 379 -8.73 -0.64 15.92
N GLN A 380 -9.71 -1.50 15.83
CA GLN A 380 -10.46 -2.05 16.97
C GLN A 380 -10.60 -3.56 16.81
N PRO A 381 -10.80 -4.32 17.88
CA PRO A 381 -11.10 -5.75 17.77
C PRO A 381 -12.30 -5.99 16.86
N PHE A 382 -12.17 -6.96 15.98
CA PHE A 382 -13.30 -7.43 15.20
C PHE A 382 -14.11 -8.43 16.03
N VAL A 383 -15.38 -8.17 16.20
CA VAL A 383 -16.33 -9.08 16.85
C VAL A 383 -17.24 -9.65 15.77
N PRO A 384 -17.26 -10.98 15.57
CA PRO A 384 -18.10 -11.60 14.56
C PRO A 384 -19.58 -11.48 14.97
N PRO A 385 -20.51 -11.34 14.03
CA PRO A 385 -21.95 -11.33 14.32
C PRO A 385 -22.44 -12.73 14.66
N LEU A 386 -22.01 -13.24 15.81
CA LEU A 386 -22.33 -14.58 16.29
C LEU A 386 -23.60 -14.53 17.14
N PRO A 387 -24.67 -15.24 16.75
CA PRO A 387 -25.92 -15.27 17.52
C PRO A 387 -25.68 -15.63 18.99
N GLY A 388 -26.29 -14.89 19.91
CA GLY A 388 -26.19 -15.11 21.34
C GLY A 388 -24.88 -14.68 22.01
N LEU A 389 -23.90 -14.15 21.26
CA LEU A 389 -22.61 -13.74 21.84
C LEU A 389 -22.74 -12.61 22.86
N GLU A 390 -23.55 -11.59 22.54
CA GLU A 390 -23.83 -10.46 23.43
C GLU A 390 -24.55 -10.92 24.73
N GLU A 391 -25.45 -11.88 24.61
CA GLU A 391 -26.24 -12.40 25.74
C GLU A 391 -25.41 -13.20 26.75
N VAL A 392 -24.44 -13.96 26.29
CA VAL A 392 -23.53 -14.70 27.16
C VAL A 392 -22.39 -13.82 27.71
N GLY A 393 -22.10 -12.73 27.03
CA GLY A 393 -21.00 -11.81 27.32
C GLY A 393 -19.64 -12.38 26.90
N TYR A 394 -18.78 -11.47 26.46
CA TYR A 394 -17.43 -11.75 25.99
C TYR A 394 -16.49 -10.60 26.34
N VAL A 395 -15.19 -10.84 26.20
CA VAL A 395 -14.17 -9.79 26.23
C VAL A 395 -13.34 -9.79 24.94
N THR A 396 -12.78 -8.64 24.62
CA THR A 396 -11.81 -8.46 23.54
C THR A 396 -10.49 -8.02 24.15
N SER A 397 -9.44 -7.83 23.34
CA SER A 397 -8.19 -7.22 23.82
C SER A 397 -8.42 -5.89 24.52
N ASP A 398 -9.40 -5.11 24.07
CA ASP A 398 -9.67 -3.75 24.58
C ASP A 398 -10.38 -3.75 25.95
N THR A 399 -11.13 -4.81 26.28
CA THR A 399 -11.94 -4.90 27.51
C THR A 399 -11.42 -5.94 28.51
N LEU A 400 -10.52 -6.84 28.08
CA LEU A 400 -9.99 -7.95 28.87
C LEU A 400 -9.35 -7.48 30.19
N TRP A 401 -8.49 -6.49 30.11
CA TRP A 401 -7.64 -6.07 31.24
C TRP A 401 -8.43 -5.45 32.40
N GLU A 402 -9.44 -4.68 32.06
CA GLU A 402 -10.34 -4.07 33.02
C GLU A 402 -11.28 -5.11 33.61
N THR A 403 -11.92 -5.94 32.76
CA THR A 403 -12.88 -6.96 33.20
C THR A 403 -12.21 -8.00 34.09
N PHE A 404 -11.06 -8.56 33.69
CA PHE A 404 -10.37 -9.59 34.48
C PHE A 404 -9.68 -8.99 35.72
N GLY A 405 -9.38 -7.71 35.70
CA GLY A 405 -8.88 -6.99 36.86
C GLY A 405 -9.87 -6.94 38.04
N GLN A 406 -11.16 -7.17 37.79
CA GLN A 406 -12.19 -7.26 38.81
C GLN A 406 -12.30 -8.66 39.43
N PHE A 407 -11.64 -9.68 38.88
CA PHE A 407 -11.75 -11.06 39.34
C PHE A 407 -10.73 -11.35 40.46
N ASP A 408 -11.17 -11.97 41.54
CA ASP A 408 -10.28 -12.45 42.59
C ASP A 408 -9.56 -13.73 42.15
N GLU A 409 -10.23 -14.59 41.37
CA GLU A 409 -9.73 -15.87 40.89
C GLU A 409 -9.74 -15.94 39.36
N ILE A 410 -8.85 -16.74 38.81
CA ILE A 410 -8.79 -16.98 37.35
C ILE A 410 -10.06 -17.72 36.87
N PRO A 411 -10.65 -17.33 35.72
CA PRO A 411 -11.75 -18.09 35.12
C PRO A 411 -11.34 -19.54 34.85
N GLN A 412 -12.12 -20.49 35.43
CA GLN A 412 -11.75 -21.92 35.35
C GLN A 412 -11.87 -22.50 33.93
N ARG A 413 -12.90 -22.09 33.20
CA ARG A 413 -13.14 -22.55 31.80
C ARG A 413 -13.11 -21.35 30.88
N LEU A 414 -12.05 -21.24 30.10
CA LEU A 414 -11.82 -20.11 29.22
C LEU A 414 -11.89 -20.59 27.75
N VAL A 415 -12.73 -19.92 26.96
CA VAL A 415 -12.72 -20.08 25.51
C VAL A 415 -11.98 -18.91 24.89
N VAL A 416 -11.01 -19.21 24.02
CA VAL A 416 -10.35 -18.22 23.15
C VAL A 416 -10.79 -18.48 21.72
N LEU A 417 -11.53 -17.54 21.14
CA LEU A 417 -12.00 -17.61 19.76
C LEU A 417 -10.99 -16.91 18.87
N GLY A 418 -10.32 -17.67 18.02
CA GLY A 418 -9.27 -17.22 17.10
C GLY A 418 -7.91 -17.85 17.38
N GLY A 419 -7.25 -18.32 16.31
CA GLY A 419 -5.92 -18.96 16.33
C GLY A 419 -4.80 -18.06 15.81
N GLY A 420 -5.01 -16.73 15.76
CA GLY A 420 -3.98 -15.74 15.44
C GLY A 420 -3.03 -15.47 16.61
N PRO A 421 -1.99 -14.63 16.40
CA PRO A 421 -0.99 -14.32 17.44
C PRO A 421 -1.58 -13.95 18.79
N ILE A 422 -2.56 -13.03 18.83
CA ILE A 422 -3.20 -12.57 20.07
C ILE A 422 -3.88 -13.74 20.78
N GLY A 423 -4.64 -14.55 20.04
CA GLY A 423 -5.33 -15.72 20.60
C GLY A 423 -4.35 -16.74 21.18
N CYS A 424 -3.27 -17.05 20.48
CA CYS A 424 -2.23 -17.98 20.93
C CYS A 424 -1.50 -17.51 22.18
N GLU A 425 -1.08 -16.23 22.22
CA GLU A 425 -0.43 -15.61 23.39
C GLU A 425 -1.30 -15.65 24.63
N LEU A 426 -2.58 -15.28 24.50
CA LEU A 426 -3.53 -15.28 25.61
C LEU A 426 -3.89 -16.71 26.06
N ALA A 427 -4.14 -17.63 25.11
CA ALA A 427 -4.45 -19.02 25.41
C ALA A 427 -3.35 -19.68 26.22
N GLN A 428 -2.09 -19.59 25.78
CA GLN A 428 -0.95 -20.15 26.50
C GLN A 428 -0.76 -19.50 27.88
N SER A 429 -0.88 -18.18 27.96
CA SER A 429 -0.68 -17.45 29.21
C SER A 429 -1.70 -17.83 30.28
N PHE A 430 -2.98 -17.90 29.93
CA PHE A 430 -4.03 -18.27 30.89
C PHE A 430 -3.97 -19.75 31.26
N ALA A 431 -3.60 -20.65 30.34
CA ALA A 431 -3.38 -22.06 30.65
C ALA A 431 -2.24 -22.23 31.67
N ARG A 432 -1.12 -21.55 31.46
CA ARG A 432 0.03 -21.54 32.38
C ARG A 432 -0.30 -20.98 33.77
N LEU A 433 -1.30 -20.11 33.84
CA LEU A 433 -1.81 -19.60 35.13
C LEU A 433 -2.90 -20.47 35.76
N GLY A 434 -3.32 -21.58 35.11
CA GLY A 434 -4.20 -22.59 35.67
C GLY A 434 -5.62 -22.61 35.12
N ALA A 435 -5.98 -21.82 34.12
CA ALA A 435 -7.26 -21.92 33.42
C ALA A 435 -7.30 -23.16 32.50
N ARG A 436 -8.45 -23.79 32.40
CA ARG A 436 -8.74 -24.79 31.37
C ARG A 436 -9.14 -24.07 30.09
N VAL A 437 -8.20 -23.93 29.15
CA VAL A 437 -8.37 -23.13 27.95
C VAL A 437 -8.77 -24.03 26.77
N THR A 438 -9.83 -23.65 26.06
CA THR A 438 -10.15 -24.18 24.73
C THR A 438 -10.00 -23.07 23.71
N GLN A 439 -9.06 -23.21 22.78
CA GLN A 439 -8.88 -22.32 21.65
C GLN A 439 -9.60 -22.87 20.43
N VAL A 440 -10.41 -22.03 19.78
CA VAL A 440 -11.23 -22.41 18.60
C VAL A 440 -10.79 -21.58 17.40
N GLU A 441 -10.40 -22.28 16.33
CA GLU A 441 -9.95 -21.67 15.08
C GLU A 441 -10.70 -22.28 13.89
N MET A 442 -11.26 -21.42 13.04
CA MET A 442 -11.99 -21.83 11.85
C MET A 442 -11.06 -22.35 10.74
N ALA A 443 -9.86 -21.81 10.65
CA ALA A 443 -8.85 -22.25 9.68
C ALA A 443 -8.31 -23.64 10.03
N SER A 444 -7.66 -24.29 9.07
CA SER A 444 -7.07 -25.61 9.24
C SER A 444 -5.92 -25.66 10.23
N ARG A 445 -5.29 -24.53 10.54
CA ARG A 445 -4.18 -24.39 11.49
C ARG A 445 -4.21 -23.03 12.19
N ILE A 446 -3.59 -22.94 13.35
CA ILE A 446 -3.33 -21.68 14.03
C ILE A 446 -2.21 -20.94 13.30
N MET A 447 -2.06 -19.62 13.52
CA MET A 447 -1.00 -18.80 12.94
C MET A 447 -0.84 -19.00 11.42
N ILE A 448 -1.93 -18.99 10.69
CA ILE A 448 -2.04 -19.36 9.27
C ILE A 448 -1.12 -18.56 8.32
N ARG A 449 -0.55 -17.46 8.78
CA ARG A 449 0.41 -16.65 8.01
C ARG A 449 1.85 -17.17 8.11
N GLU A 450 2.12 -18.08 9.05
CA GLU A 450 3.43 -18.71 9.19
C GLU A 450 3.48 -20.01 8.36
N ASP A 451 4.67 -20.54 8.14
CA ASP A 451 4.83 -21.82 7.46
C ASP A 451 4.19 -22.95 8.26
N GLU A 452 3.85 -24.05 7.60
CA GLU A 452 3.04 -25.12 8.18
C GLU A 452 3.73 -25.75 9.39
N GLU A 453 5.04 -26.04 9.27
CA GLU A 453 5.84 -26.62 10.34
C GLU A 453 5.88 -25.70 11.59
N VAL A 454 5.96 -24.38 11.38
CA VAL A 454 5.93 -23.40 12.47
C VAL A 454 4.57 -23.41 13.17
N SER A 455 3.48 -23.52 12.41
CA SER A 455 2.12 -23.63 12.97
C SER A 455 1.95 -24.91 13.77
N GLU A 456 2.50 -26.04 13.29
CA GLU A 456 2.45 -27.34 13.99
C GLU A 456 3.25 -27.31 15.30
N LEU A 457 4.46 -26.76 15.28
CA LEU A 457 5.29 -26.58 16.48
C LEU A 457 4.60 -25.68 17.51
N ALA A 458 4.02 -24.56 17.07
CA ALA A 458 3.26 -23.67 17.92
C ALA A 458 2.05 -24.37 18.56
N LYS A 459 1.29 -25.14 17.77
CA LYS A 459 0.16 -25.91 18.26
C LYS A 459 0.59 -26.95 19.31
N ALA A 460 1.63 -27.73 19.00
CA ALA A 460 2.17 -28.72 19.92
C ALA A 460 2.60 -28.11 21.26
N SER A 461 3.22 -26.93 21.23
CA SER A 461 3.60 -26.20 22.45
C SER A 461 2.39 -25.76 23.28
N LEU A 462 1.35 -25.21 22.64
CA LEU A 462 0.12 -24.82 23.33
C LEU A 462 -0.56 -26.03 23.96
N GLU A 463 -0.64 -27.16 23.24
CA GLU A 463 -1.23 -28.40 23.74
C GLU A 463 -0.41 -29.00 24.89
N ALA A 464 0.91 -28.91 24.87
CA ALA A 464 1.79 -29.28 25.99
C ALA A 464 1.55 -28.45 27.25
N ASP A 465 1.18 -27.18 27.11
CA ASP A 465 0.76 -26.30 28.19
C ASP A 465 -0.71 -26.54 28.66
N GLY A 466 -1.41 -27.51 28.07
CA GLY A 466 -2.77 -27.89 28.44
C GLY A 466 -3.87 -27.12 27.71
N VAL A 467 -3.54 -26.36 26.67
CA VAL A 467 -4.57 -25.73 25.81
C VAL A 467 -5.19 -26.77 24.89
N ARG A 468 -6.52 -26.88 24.90
CA ARG A 468 -7.25 -27.67 23.91
C ARG A 468 -7.39 -26.86 22.62
N VAL A 469 -6.57 -27.13 21.59
CA VAL A 469 -6.58 -26.42 20.31
C VAL A 469 -7.49 -27.12 19.32
N LEU A 470 -8.55 -26.45 18.86
CA LEU A 470 -9.54 -26.95 17.92
C LEU A 470 -9.43 -26.16 16.61
N THR A 471 -8.70 -26.69 15.64
CA THR A 471 -8.59 -26.15 14.27
C THR A 471 -9.67 -26.73 13.36
N SER A 472 -10.03 -26.06 12.27
CA SER A 472 -11.13 -26.42 11.38
C SER A 472 -12.50 -26.49 12.10
N HIS A 473 -12.66 -25.69 13.17
CA HIS A 473 -13.90 -25.61 13.93
C HIS A 473 -14.51 -24.22 13.80
N LYS A 474 -15.70 -24.16 13.22
CA LYS A 474 -16.43 -22.90 13.00
C LYS A 474 -17.37 -22.62 14.17
N ALA A 475 -17.25 -21.45 14.79
CA ALA A 475 -18.22 -20.99 15.77
C ALA A 475 -19.57 -20.69 15.05
N LEU A 476 -20.66 -21.23 15.56
CA LEU A 476 -22.00 -21.07 15.00
C LEU A 476 -22.85 -20.09 15.81
N ARG A 477 -22.87 -20.26 17.13
CA ARG A 477 -23.68 -19.45 18.06
C ARG A 477 -23.22 -19.65 19.50
N CYS A 478 -23.65 -18.73 20.36
CA CYS A 478 -23.58 -18.90 21.81
C CYS A 478 -24.98 -19.08 22.39
N GLU A 479 -25.11 -19.87 23.43
CA GLU A 479 -26.37 -20.16 24.10
C GLU A 479 -26.17 -20.40 25.60
N ARG A 480 -27.24 -20.42 26.39
CA ARG A 480 -27.22 -20.91 27.76
C ARG A 480 -27.89 -22.27 27.83
N VAL A 481 -27.16 -23.28 28.33
CA VAL A 481 -27.66 -24.62 28.53
C VAL A 481 -27.58 -24.93 30.03
N ASP A 482 -28.70 -25.18 30.66
CA ASP A 482 -28.82 -25.42 32.12
C ASP A 482 -28.15 -24.31 32.96
N GLY A 483 -28.28 -23.06 32.49
CA GLY A 483 -27.66 -21.87 33.09
C GLY A 483 -26.19 -21.64 32.74
N ALA A 484 -25.48 -22.62 32.17
CA ALA A 484 -24.10 -22.48 31.75
C ALA A 484 -23.97 -21.79 30.40
N LYS A 485 -23.01 -20.85 30.27
CA LYS A 485 -22.63 -20.28 28.97
C LYS A 485 -22.00 -21.35 28.10
N THR A 486 -22.45 -21.46 26.87
CA THR A 486 -22.03 -22.51 25.94
C THR A 486 -21.76 -21.95 24.54
N LEU A 487 -20.60 -22.25 23.98
CA LEU A 487 -20.27 -21.99 22.58
C LEU A 487 -20.57 -23.26 21.77
N VAL A 488 -21.38 -23.12 20.74
CA VAL A 488 -21.66 -24.18 19.76
C VAL A 488 -20.76 -23.97 18.56
N ILE A 489 -19.96 -24.98 18.27
CA ILE A 489 -19.03 -25.00 17.14
C ILE A 489 -19.40 -26.17 16.20
N GLU A 490 -18.98 -26.08 14.95
CA GLU A 490 -19.19 -27.11 13.92
C GLU A 490 -17.85 -27.58 13.38
N HIS A 491 -17.71 -28.90 13.26
CA HIS A 491 -16.60 -29.56 12.58
C HIS A 491 -17.11 -30.73 11.78
N ALA A 492 -16.79 -30.80 10.49
CA ALA A 492 -17.19 -31.85 9.57
C ALA A 492 -18.71 -32.21 9.59
N GLY A 493 -19.54 -31.17 9.76
CA GLY A 493 -21.01 -31.31 9.79
C GLY A 493 -21.59 -31.70 11.14
N ALA A 494 -20.78 -31.89 12.17
CA ALA A 494 -21.22 -32.20 13.53
C ALA A 494 -21.07 -31.01 14.48
N GLU A 495 -22.12 -30.75 15.29
CA GLU A 495 -22.06 -29.73 16.33
C GLU A 495 -21.38 -30.28 17.60
N LEU A 496 -20.49 -29.47 18.19
CA LEU A 496 -19.89 -29.68 19.48
C LEU A 496 -20.23 -28.52 20.40
N ARG A 497 -20.57 -28.77 21.66
CA ARG A 497 -20.89 -27.81 22.69
C ARG A 497 -19.75 -27.65 23.67
N ILE A 498 -19.32 -26.43 23.92
CA ILE A 498 -18.21 -26.09 24.84
C ILE A 498 -18.76 -25.15 25.91
N ALA A 499 -18.90 -25.65 27.13
CA ALA A 499 -19.28 -24.83 28.28
C ALA A 499 -18.09 -23.97 28.73
N PHE A 500 -18.34 -22.70 29.06
CA PHE A 500 -17.31 -21.77 29.48
C PHE A 500 -17.79 -20.78 30.56
N ASP A 501 -16.85 -20.19 31.27
CA ASP A 501 -17.08 -19.11 32.23
C ASP A 501 -16.85 -17.76 31.56
N GLN A 502 -15.77 -17.64 30.79
CA GLN A 502 -15.42 -16.44 30.01
C GLN A 502 -15.01 -16.80 28.59
N LEU A 503 -15.31 -15.90 27.64
CA LEU A 503 -14.94 -16.01 26.25
C LEU A 503 -14.11 -14.79 25.83
N ILE A 504 -12.92 -15.03 25.29
CA ILE A 504 -12.06 -14.01 24.68
C ILE A 504 -12.25 -14.05 23.16
N CYS A 505 -12.72 -12.95 22.57
CA CYS A 505 -12.84 -12.81 21.12
C CYS A 505 -11.54 -12.22 20.55
N ALA A 506 -10.77 -13.04 19.84
CA ALA A 506 -9.45 -12.69 19.27
C ALA A 506 -9.34 -13.06 17.77
N VAL A 507 -10.43 -12.88 17.00
CA VAL A 507 -10.55 -13.31 15.59
C VAL A 507 -10.02 -12.27 14.59
N GLY A 508 -9.41 -11.21 15.05
CA GLY A 508 -8.78 -10.18 14.22
C GLY A 508 -9.12 -8.77 14.63
N ARG A 509 -8.70 -7.81 13.81
CA ARG A 509 -8.88 -6.38 14.03
C ARG A 509 -9.42 -5.70 12.78
N SER A 510 -10.26 -4.68 12.94
CA SER A 510 -10.81 -3.85 11.88
C SER A 510 -10.28 -2.43 12.01
N ALA A 511 -9.83 -1.82 10.93
CA ALA A 511 -9.47 -0.41 10.91
C ALA A 511 -10.66 0.47 11.28
N ARG A 512 -10.41 1.56 12.00
CA ARG A 512 -11.43 2.58 12.31
C ARG A 512 -11.61 3.47 11.09
N LEU A 513 -12.72 3.32 10.36
CA LEU A 513 -12.93 3.96 9.06
C LEU A 513 -14.09 4.97 9.05
N THR A 514 -14.77 5.15 10.16
CA THR A 514 -16.00 5.96 10.24
C THR A 514 -15.94 6.96 11.39
N GLY A 515 -16.80 8.01 11.30
CA GLY A 515 -17.03 8.95 12.39
C GLY A 515 -16.13 10.19 12.39
N TYR A 516 -15.09 10.24 11.57
CA TYR A 516 -14.17 11.37 11.53
C TYR A 516 -14.00 12.03 10.13
N GLY A 517 -15.01 11.85 9.26
CA GLY A 517 -15.19 12.63 8.02
C GLY A 517 -14.57 12.04 6.77
N LEU A 518 -14.14 10.77 6.73
CA LEU A 518 -13.67 10.12 5.50
C LEU A 518 -14.78 10.04 4.45
N GLU A 519 -15.98 9.66 4.89
CA GLU A 519 -17.18 9.52 4.08
C GLU A 519 -17.60 10.86 3.47
N ASP A 520 -17.60 11.93 4.28
CA ASP A 520 -17.99 13.28 3.88
C ASP A 520 -17.00 13.84 2.83
N LEU A 521 -15.74 13.50 2.95
CA LEU A 521 -14.70 13.89 1.99
C LEU A 521 -14.65 12.97 0.75
N GLY A 522 -15.32 11.82 0.78
CA GLY A 522 -15.27 10.81 -0.27
C GLY A 522 -13.88 10.15 -0.38
N ILE A 523 -13.15 10.03 0.74
CA ILE A 523 -11.88 9.29 0.80
C ILE A 523 -12.20 7.80 0.70
N PRO A 524 -11.68 7.09 -0.32
CA PRO A 524 -11.96 5.68 -0.50
C PRO A 524 -11.42 4.85 0.65
N THR A 525 -12.20 3.85 1.07
CA THR A 525 -11.82 2.86 2.07
C THR A 525 -12.17 1.45 1.59
N ASN A 526 -11.27 0.50 1.83
CA ASN A 526 -11.50 -0.92 1.59
C ASN A 526 -10.71 -1.73 2.63
N ARG A 527 -11.34 -2.16 3.71
CA ARG A 527 -10.71 -2.70 4.93
C ARG A 527 -9.78 -1.71 5.64
N THR A 528 -9.14 -0.81 4.93
CA THR A 528 -8.27 0.26 5.41
C THR A 528 -8.54 1.53 4.60
N VAL A 529 -7.98 2.66 5.00
CA VAL A 529 -7.96 3.88 4.18
C VAL A 529 -7.08 3.63 2.96
N ASP A 530 -7.60 3.89 1.75
CA ASP A 530 -6.83 3.77 0.52
C ASP A 530 -5.73 4.82 0.48
N THR A 531 -4.48 4.36 0.41
CA THR A 531 -3.31 5.23 0.27
C THR A 531 -2.45 4.84 -0.92
N ASN A 532 -1.69 5.80 -1.43
CA ASN A 532 -0.64 5.53 -2.40
C ASN A 532 0.67 5.11 -1.68
N GLU A 533 1.72 4.83 -2.46
CA GLU A 533 3.05 4.44 -1.95
C GLU A 533 3.72 5.50 -1.04
N TYR A 534 3.21 6.72 -1.01
CA TYR A 534 3.66 7.82 -0.15
C TYR A 534 2.78 8.02 1.08
N LEU A 535 1.83 7.12 1.32
CA LEU A 535 0.80 7.17 2.37
C LEU A 535 -0.21 8.33 2.20
N GLN A 536 -0.30 8.93 1.03
CA GLN A 536 -1.32 9.94 0.72
C GLN A 536 -2.65 9.25 0.41
N THR A 537 -3.73 9.82 0.92
CA THR A 537 -5.10 9.45 0.55
C THR A 537 -5.49 10.06 -0.80
N LEU A 538 -6.79 10.10 -1.11
CA LEU A 538 -7.33 10.85 -2.25
C LEU A 538 -6.82 12.30 -2.27
N TYR A 539 -6.73 12.94 -1.12
CA TYR A 539 -6.22 14.30 -0.97
C TYR A 539 -4.73 14.27 -0.66
N PRO A 540 -3.88 14.89 -1.52
CA PRO A 540 -2.42 14.86 -1.36
C PRO A 540 -1.86 15.45 -0.07
N ASN A 541 -2.66 16.18 0.70
CA ASN A 541 -2.30 16.73 2.01
C ASN A 541 -2.86 15.93 3.19
N ILE A 542 -3.62 14.86 2.93
CA ILE A 542 -4.15 13.95 3.96
C ILE A 542 -3.45 12.60 3.82
N TYR A 543 -2.74 12.21 4.85
CA TYR A 543 -1.99 10.97 4.95
C TYR A 543 -2.66 10.01 5.93
N ALA A 544 -2.38 8.72 5.82
CA ALA A 544 -2.78 7.74 6.83
C ALA A 544 -1.60 6.87 7.22
N ALA A 545 -1.49 6.52 8.51
CA ALA A 545 -0.42 5.69 9.06
C ALA A 545 -0.93 4.77 10.16
N GLY A 546 -0.31 3.60 10.31
CA GLY A 546 -0.67 2.57 11.27
C GLY A 546 -1.80 1.66 10.78
N ASP A 547 -2.49 1.02 11.70
CA ASP A 547 -3.49 -0.01 11.43
C ASP A 547 -4.63 0.49 10.52
N VAL A 548 -4.90 1.78 10.53
CA VAL A 548 -5.91 2.41 9.68
C VAL A 548 -5.53 2.41 8.20
N ALA A 549 -4.22 2.39 7.90
CA ALA A 549 -3.68 2.41 6.54
C ALA A 549 -3.31 1.02 6.01
N GLY A 550 -2.97 0.05 6.90
CA GLY A 550 -2.43 -1.25 6.49
C GLY A 550 -1.07 -1.12 5.75
N PRO A 551 -0.57 -2.18 5.09
CA PRO A 551 -1.12 -3.54 5.03
C PRO A 551 -0.87 -4.36 6.30
N TYR A 552 -0.02 -3.89 7.23
CA TYR A 552 0.32 -4.55 8.48
C TYR A 552 -0.28 -3.81 9.68
N GLN A 553 -0.75 -4.56 10.68
CA GLN A 553 -1.31 -4.03 11.92
C GLN A 553 -0.35 -4.32 13.08
N PHE A 554 0.84 -3.69 13.04
CA PHE A 554 1.88 -3.82 14.05
C PHE A 554 2.31 -2.44 14.55
N THR A 555 2.60 -2.32 15.83
CA THR A 555 3.02 -1.08 16.47
C THR A 555 4.27 -0.47 15.82
N HIS A 556 5.28 -1.29 15.54
CA HIS A 556 6.51 -0.82 14.89
C HIS A 556 6.30 -0.44 13.42
N VAL A 557 5.36 -1.09 12.71
CA VAL A 557 4.98 -0.68 11.35
C VAL A 557 4.21 0.65 11.37
N ALA A 558 3.36 0.86 12.37
CA ALA A 558 2.70 2.16 12.56
C ALA A 558 3.72 3.29 12.76
N ALA A 559 4.75 3.07 13.59
CA ALA A 559 5.85 4.02 13.78
C ALA A 559 6.69 4.22 12.50
N HIS A 560 6.97 3.14 11.77
CA HIS A 560 7.65 3.19 10.47
C HIS A 560 6.86 4.03 9.45
N GLN A 561 5.58 3.77 9.28
CA GLN A 561 4.70 4.55 8.40
C GLN A 561 4.59 6.01 8.84
N ALA A 562 4.52 6.27 10.15
CA ALA A 562 4.45 7.61 10.71
C ALA A 562 5.61 8.49 10.27
N TRP A 563 6.82 7.92 10.16
CA TRP A 563 7.97 8.65 9.64
C TRP A 563 7.72 9.12 8.21
N TYR A 564 7.29 8.23 7.31
CA TYR A 564 6.99 8.60 5.92
C TYR A 564 5.84 9.59 5.82
N ALA A 565 4.76 9.36 6.56
CA ALA A 565 3.60 10.24 6.55
C ALA A 565 3.95 11.65 7.02
N ALA A 566 4.64 11.79 8.16
CA ALA A 566 5.03 13.09 8.71
C ALA A 566 6.06 13.82 7.83
N VAL A 567 7.10 13.12 7.36
CA VAL A 567 8.13 13.71 6.49
C VAL A 567 7.53 14.13 5.15
N ASN A 568 6.69 13.29 4.54
CA ASN A 568 6.01 13.64 3.30
C ASN A 568 5.00 14.78 3.50
N ALA A 569 4.30 14.83 4.63
CA ALA A 569 3.37 15.91 4.96
C ALA A 569 4.08 17.28 5.11
N LEU A 570 5.27 17.31 5.68
CA LEU A 570 6.02 18.53 5.97
C LEU A 570 6.95 18.96 4.83
N PHE A 571 7.56 18.01 4.13
CA PHE A 571 8.62 18.25 3.15
C PHE A 571 8.34 17.67 1.75
N GLY A 572 7.18 17.07 1.53
CA GLY A 572 6.83 16.39 0.28
C GLY A 572 6.79 17.29 -0.96
N GLU A 573 6.72 18.62 -0.79
CA GLU A 573 6.86 19.57 -1.90
C GLU A 573 8.27 19.54 -2.52
N TRP A 574 9.30 19.22 -1.73
CA TRP A 574 10.69 19.11 -2.18
C TRP A 574 11.03 17.68 -2.58
N LYS A 575 10.78 16.72 -1.68
CA LYS A 575 11.06 15.32 -1.91
C LYS A 575 10.07 14.44 -1.14
N MET A 576 9.50 13.45 -1.82
CA MET A 576 8.64 12.43 -1.22
C MET A 576 9.39 11.11 -1.08
N PHE A 577 9.12 10.41 0.01
CA PHE A 577 9.67 9.11 0.33
C PHE A 577 8.57 8.06 0.27
N LYS A 578 8.85 6.96 -0.44
CA LYS A 578 7.95 5.81 -0.52
C LYS A 578 8.09 4.95 0.72
N ALA A 579 6.96 4.52 1.28
CA ALA A 579 6.98 3.55 2.37
C ALA A 579 7.55 2.21 1.88
N ASP A 580 8.59 1.72 2.55
CA ASP A 580 9.25 0.48 2.22
C ASP A 580 8.83 -0.61 3.21
N TYR A 581 8.26 -1.69 2.70
CA TYR A 581 7.81 -2.86 3.46
C TYR A 581 8.59 -4.13 3.13
N SER A 582 9.73 -4.00 2.45
CA SER A 582 10.52 -5.15 1.99
C SER A 582 11.07 -5.99 3.14
N VAL A 583 11.33 -5.37 4.29
CA VAL A 583 11.92 -6.01 5.47
C VAL A 583 11.14 -5.59 6.72
N ILE A 584 10.03 -6.28 7.01
CA ILE A 584 9.23 -6.07 8.22
C ILE A 584 9.42 -7.28 9.14
N PRO A 585 10.00 -7.10 10.34
CA PRO A 585 10.05 -8.14 11.34
C PRO A 585 8.74 -8.23 12.12
N TRP A 586 8.38 -9.41 12.59
CA TRP A 586 7.35 -9.59 13.62
C TRP A 586 7.62 -10.80 14.49
N ALA A 587 7.00 -10.83 15.64
CA ALA A 587 7.08 -11.94 16.58
C ALA A 587 5.74 -12.20 17.25
N THR A 588 5.46 -13.46 17.49
CA THR A 588 4.39 -13.95 18.36
C THR A 588 5.05 -14.50 19.62
N PHE A 589 4.69 -13.95 20.77
CA PHE A 589 5.37 -14.18 22.05
C PHE A 589 4.80 -15.38 22.82
N ILE A 590 4.48 -16.45 22.10
CA ILE A 590 4.29 -17.78 22.70
C ILE A 590 5.64 -18.35 23.14
N ASP A 591 5.67 -19.52 23.76
CA ASP A 591 6.90 -20.17 24.18
C ASP A 591 6.96 -21.59 23.58
N PRO A 592 7.85 -21.90 22.65
CA PRO A 592 8.90 -21.01 22.10
C PRO A 592 8.36 -19.86 21.25
N GLU A 593 9.10 -18.74 21.23
CA GLU A 593 8.71 -17.57 20.43
C GLU A 593 8.78 -17.87 18.94
N VAL A 594 7.78 -17.39 18.19
CA VAL A 594 7.78 -17.44 16.73
C VAL A 594 8.11 -16.06 16.20
N ALA A 595 9.25 -15.93 15.54
CA ALA A 595 9.72 -14.66 14.99
C ALA A 595 10.13 -14.83 13.52
N ARG A 596 9.82 -13.82 12.72
CA ARG A 596 10.11 -13.82 11.29
C ARG A 596 10.51 -12.42 10.81
N VAL A 597 11.32 -12.38 9.76
CA VAL A 597 11.63 -11.18 8.98
C VAL A 597 11.66 -11.55 7.51
N GLY A 598 10.99 -10.75 6.67
CA GLY A 598 10.90 -11.00 5.24
C GLY A 598 9.87 -12.08 4.86
N LEU A 599 10.08 -12.72 3.71
CA LEU A 599 9.14 -13.69 3.13
C LEU A 599 9.29 -15.08 3.78
N ASN A 600 8.19 -15.80 3.90
CA ASN A 600 8.18 -17.23 4.11
C ASN A 600 8.03 -17.99 2.78
N GLU A 601 8.02 -19.33 2.81
CA GLU A 601 7.89 -20.16 1.61
C GLU A 601 6.59 -19.90 0.85
N GLN A 602 5.47 -19.82 1.56
CA GLN A 602 4.17 -19.58 0.96
C GLN A 602 4.15 -18.24 0.21
N GLU A 603 4.60 -17.16 0.84
CA GLU A 603 4.65 -15.82 0.23
C GLU A 603 5.65 -15.74 -0.93
N ALA A 604 6.79 -16.43 -0.83
CA ALA A 604 7.77 -16.53 -1.91
C ALA A 604 7.18 -17.24 -3.13
N LYS A 605 6.49 -18.36 -2.91
CA LYS A 605 5.80 -19.12 -3.96
C LYS A 605 4.71 -18.30 -4.64
N GLU A 606 3.87 -17.59 -3.86
CA GLU A 606 2.83 -16.70 -4.39
C GLU A 606 3.41 -15.57 -5.25
N LYS A 607 4.61 -15.08 -4.91
CA LYS A 607 5.34 -14.03 -5.65
C LYS A 607 6.19 -14.60 -6.81
N GLY A 608 6.26 -15.91 -6.98
CA GLY A 608 7.09 -16.56 -7.99
C GLY A 608 8.59 -16.41 -7.76
N ILE A 609 9.01 -16.26 -6.50
CA ILE A 609 10.41 -16.16 -6.08
C ILE A 609 10.92 -17.57 -5.79
N ALA A 610 12.01 -17.97 -6.45
CA ALA A 610 12.68 -19.23 -6.15
C ALA A 610 13.41 -19.11 -4.80
N VAL A 611 13.16 -20.07 -3.90
CA VAL A 611 13.79 -20.14 -2.58
C VAL A 611 14.39 -21.52 -2.37
N GLU A 612 15.42 -21.58 -1.55
CA GLU A 612 15.95 -22.80 -0.97
C GLU A 612 15.64 -22.79 0.52
N VAL A 613 15.17 -23.90 1.04
CA VAL A 613 14.76 -24.06 2.45
C VAL A 613 15.75 -25.00 3.11
N THR A 614 16.32 -24.58 4.22
CA THR A 614 17.31 -25.37 4.99
C THR A 614 16.85 -25.53 6.43
#